data_92ea8b68bb20309effe640c088600a43
#
_entry.id   92ea8b68bb20309effe640c088600a43
#
_cell.length_a   1.000
_cell.length_b   1.000
_cell.length_c   1.000
_cell.angle_alpha   90.00
_cell.angle_beta   90.00
_cell.angle_gamma   90.00
#
_symmetry.space_group_name_H-M   'P 1'
#
loop_
_entity.id
_entity.type
_entity.pdbx_description
1 polymer ?
#
loop_
_entity_poly.entity_id
_entity_poly.type
_entity_poly.pdbx_seq_one_letter_code
_entity_poly.pdbx_strand_id
1 'polypeptide(L)'
;GLGDVYKRQSEEAANVAPNSRPHGKCAVIKTSTRQTIFLPLIGLVPAEELEPGDLIGVNKDSYLILDKLPAEYDSRVKAMEVDERPTETYTDIGGLDKQIEELVEAIVLPMQQEQKFKNLGIKPPKGALMYGPPGTGKTLLARACAAQTNACYLKLAGPSLVQMFIGDGAKLVRDAFELAKEKSPAIIFIDEIDAIGTKRFDSDKSGDREVQRTMLELLNQLDGFSSDQNIKVIAATNRIDILDPAL
;
A
#
# COMPACT_ATOMS: atom_id res chain seq x y z
N GLY A 1 15.72 -15.00 -9.56
CA GLY A 1 15.35 -13.86 -8.73
C GLY A 1 14.31 -13.00 -9.42
N LEU A 2 13.56 -12.25 -8.64
CA LEU A 2 12.60 -11.26 -9.12
C LEU A 2 13.29 -9.89 -9.17
N GLY A 3 12.94 -9.07 -10.16
CA GLY A 3 13.51 -7.73 -10.31
C GLY A 3 12.59 -6.79 -11.07
N ASP A 4 12.74 -5.50 -10.85
CA ASP A 4 12.03 -4.44 -11.58
C ASP A 4 12.92 -3.84 -12.66
N VAL A 5 12.35 -3.51 -13.80
CA VAL A 5 13.07 -2.91 -14.93
C VAL A 5 12.95 -1.41 -14.90
N TYR A 6 14.09 -0.73 -14.98
CA TYR A 6 14.16 0.69 -15.23
C TYR A 6 14.86 0.90 -16.57
N LYS A 7 14.13 1.40 -17.57
CA LYS A 7 14.75 1.82 -18.85
C LYS A 7 15.36 3.20 -18.67
N ARG A 8 16.68 3.30 -18.77
CA ARG A 8 17.34 4.57 -19.04
C ARG A 8 17.62 4.69 -20.53
N GLN A 9 17.17 5.76 -21.15
CA GLN A 9 17.60 6.12 -22.49
C GLN A 9 19.07 6.51 -22.48
N SER A 10 19.74 6.25 -23.57
CA SER A 10 21.19 6.22 -23.78
C SER A 10 21.97 7.52 -23.59
N GLU A 11 21.41 8.57 -23.01
CA GLU A 11 22.11 9.85 -22.87
C GLU A 11 23.18 9.89 -21.77
N GLU A 12 23.11 9.01 -20.76
CA GLU A 12 24.15 8.94 -19.72
C GLU A 12 25.27 7.93 -20.01
N ALA A 13 25.20 7.18 -21.09
CA ALA A 13 26.31 6.34 -21.57
C ALA A 13 27.44 7.16 -22.22
N ALA A 14 27.36 8.50 -22.25
CA ALA A 14 28.33 9.38 -22.86
C ALA A 14 29.72 9.40 -22.17
N ASN A 15 29.85 8.82 -20.96
CA ASN A 15 31.12 8.75 -20.22
C ASN A 15 31.82 7.39 -20.27
N VAL A 16 31.32 6.45 -21.05
CA VAL A 16 31.99 5.17 -21.30
C VAL A 16 32.89 5.31 -22.54
N ALA A 17 34.12 4.74 -22.48
CA ALA A 17 35.10 4.85 -23.53
C ALA A 17 34.51 4.63 -24.94
N PRO A 18 34.94 5.41 -25.98
CA PRO A 18 34.28 5.41 -27.30
C PRO A 18 34.21 4.06 -28.02
N ASN A 19 35.00 3.07 -27.62
CA ASN A 19 35.06 1.75 -28.23
C ASN A 19 34.18 0.70 -27.56
N SER A 20 33.42 1.05 -26.51
CA SER A 20 32.58 0.11 -25.72
C SER A 20 31.09 0.48 -25.74
N ARG A 21 30.63 1.27 -26.71
CA ARG A 21 29.19 1.56 -26.85
C ARG A 21 28.46 0.30 -27.29
N PRO A 22 27.61 -0.28 -26.45
CA PRO A 22 26.77 -1.37 -26.92
C PRO A 22 25.80 -0.80 -27.97
N HIS A 23 25.85 -1.33 -29.18
CA HIS A 23 24.82 -1.09 -30.19
C HIS A 23 23.58 -1.86 -29.76
N GLY A 24 22.75 -1.29 -28.88
CA GLY A 24 21.52 -1.93 -28.44
C GLY A 24 20.88 -1.25 -27.26
N LYS A 25 19.65 -1.65 -26.98
CA LYS A 25 18.92 -1.22 -25.80
C LYS A 25 19.49 -1.90 -24.55
N CYS A 26 19.71 -1.14 -23.51
CA CYS A 26 20.19 -1.64 -22.21
C CYS A 26 19.08 -1.50 -21.16
N ALA A 27 19.21 -2.22 -20.05
CA ALA A 27 18.30 -2.16 -18.94
C ALA A 27 19.03 -1.97 -17.61
N VAL A 28 18.41 -1.24 -16.71
CA VAL A 28 18.80 -1.21 -15.29
C VAL A 28 17.75 -1.98 -14.52
N ILE A 29 18.16 -3.00 -13.79
CA ILE A 29 17.27 -3.82 -12.99
C ILE A 29 17.57 -3.65 -11.51
N LYS A 30 16.51 -3.75 -10.68
CA LYS A 30 16.62 -3.83 -9.23
C LYS A 30 16.24 -5.22 -8.79
N THR A 31 17.15 -5.91 -8.10
CA THR A 31 16.94 -7.29 -7.66
C THR A 31 16.22 -7.36 -6.31
N SER A 32 15.71 -8.54 -5.98
CA SER A 32 15.11 -8.84 -4.67
C SER A 32 16.11 -8.68 -3.50
N THR A 33 17.41 -8.77 -3.78
CA THR A 33 18.49 -8.51 -2.81
C THR A 33 18.90 -7.05 -2.73
N ARG A 34 18.15 -6.14 -3.37
CA ARG A 34 18.36 -4.68 -3.36
C ARG A 34 19.59 -4.20 -4.11
N GLN A 35 20.10 -5.01 -4.99
CA GLN A 35 21.18 -4.62 -5.88
C GLN A 35 20.60 -3.98 -7.14
N THR A 36 21.23 -2.90 -7.58
CA THR A 36 20.94 -2.30 -8.88
C THR A 36 21.99 -2.78 -9.87
N ILE A 37 21.53 -3.40 -10.94
CA ILE A 37 22.41 -4.03 -11.94
C ILE A 37 22.14 -3.41 -13.29
N PHE A 38 23.20 -2.99 -13.95
CA PHE A 38 23.15 -2.53 -15.34
C PHE A 38 23.35 -3.71 -16.29
N LEU A 39 22.41 -3.90 -17.20
CA LEU A 39 22.46 -4.93 -18.23
C LEU A 39 22.71 -4.30 -19.60
N PRO A 40 23.90 -4.46 -20.18
CA PRO A 40 24.16 -4.02 -21.58
C PRO A 40 23.40 -4.88 -22.59
N LEU A 41 23.07 -6.14 -22.25
CA LEU A 41 22.20 -7.03 -23.00
C LEU A 41 21.01 -7.38 -22.15
N ILE A 42 19.79 -7.23 -22.70
CA ILE A 42 18.56 -7.42 -21.95
C ILE A 42 18.29 -8.90 -21.68
N GLY A 43 18.50 -9.77 -22.66
CA GLY A 43 18.27 -11.21 -22.52
C GLY A 43 17.28 -11.75 -23.57
N LEU A 44 16.40 -12.67 -23.16
CA LEU A 44 15.49 -13.37 -24.06
C LEU A 44 14.22 -12.58 -24.42
N VAL A 45 13.87 -11.57 -23.63
CA VAL A 45 12.67 -10.77 -23.87
C VAL A 45 13.03 -9.59 -24.76
N PRO A 46 12.24 -9.31 -25.82
CA PRO A 46 12.44 -8.13 -26.66
C PRO A 46 12.34 -6.83 -25.85
N ALA A 47 13.23 -5.90 -26.11
CA ALA A 47 13.27 -4.63 -25.37
C ALA A 47 11.99 -3.80 -25.53
N GLU A 48 11.29 -3.98 -26.62
CA GLU A 48 10.04 -3.29 -26.95
C GLU A 48 8.87 -3.71 -26.03
N GLU A 49 8.94 -4.92 -25.49
CA GLU A 49 7.91 -5.48 -24.61
C GLU A 49 8.11 -5.10 -23.13
N LEU A 50 9.26 -4.49 -22.81
CA LEU A 50 9.60 -4.12 -21.45
C LEU A 50 9.36 -2.63 -21.20
N GLU A 51 8.69 -2.32 -20.10
CA GLU A 51 8.44 -0.98 -19.63
C GLU A 51 9.04 -0.76 -18.22
N PRO A 52 9.40 0.49 -17.88
CA PRO A 52 9.84 0.80 -16.52
C PRO A 52 8.78 0.42 -15.49
N GLY A 53 9.18 -0.30 -14.44
CA GLY A 53 8.28 -0.80 -13.42
C GLY A 53 7.77 -2.22 -13.64
N ASP A 54 8.07 -2.84 -14.78
CA ASP A 54 7.71 -4.24 -15.04
C ASP A 54 8.43 -5.20 -14.10
N LEU A 55 7.71 -6.22 -13.66
CA LEU A 55 8.27 -7.33 -12.90
C LEU A 55 8.84 -8.37 -13.86
N ILE A 56 10.06 -8.82 -13.60
CA ILE A 56 10.78 -9.74 -14.48
C ILE A 56 11.41 -10.89 -13.72
N GLY A 57 11.51 -12.03 -14.40
CA GLY A 57 12.34 -13.15 -13.96
C GLY A 57 13.72 -13.06 -14.58
N VAL A 58 14.78 -13.20 -13.79
CA VAL A 58 16.16 -13.13 -14.24
C VAL A 58 16.95 -14.39 -13.91
N ASN A 59 17.96 -14.68 -14.72
CA ASN A 59 18.91 -15.74 -14.43
C ASN A 59 19.72 -15.37 -13.17
N LYS A 60 19.90 -16.32 -12.28
CA LYS A 60 20.58 -16.12 -11.00
C LYS A 60 22.03 -15.66 -11.13
N ASP A 61 22.73 -16.16 -12.14
CA ASP A 61 24.18 -15.95 -12.29
C ASP A 61 24.48 -14.78 -13.25
N SER A 62 23.79 -14.71 -14.38
CA SER A 62 24.03 -13.71 -15.41
C SER A 62 23.13 -12.48 -15.33
N TYR A 63 22.05 -12.56 -14.55
CA TYR A 63 20.99 -11.55 -14.45
C TYR A 63 20.29 -11.20 -15.77
N LEU A 64 20.48 -12.01 -16.82
CA LEU A 64 19.73 -11.84 -18.06
C LEU A 64 18.24 -12.04 -17.82
N ILE A 65 17.43 -11.20 -18.44
CA ILE A 65 15.97 -11.27 -18.32
C ILE A 65 15.48 -12.48 -19.09
N LEU A 66 14.81 -13.40 -18.37
CA LEU A 66 14.27 -14.63 -18.95
C LEU A 66 12.83 -14.45 -19.41
N ASP A 67 12.05 -13.72 -18.62
CA ASP A 67 10.62 -13.53 -18.89
C ASP A 67 10.05 -12.31 -18.19
N LYS A 68 8.95 -11.77 -18.72
CA LYS A 68 8.14 -10.74 -18.06
C LYS A 68 7.09 -11.46 -17.23
N LEU A 69 7.03 -11.14 -15.94
CA LEU A 69 6.08 -11.75 -15.03
C LEU A 69 4.76 -10.97 -14.95
N PRO A 70 3.63 -11.67 -14.77
CA PRO A 70 2.35 -11.03 -14.53
C PRO A 70 2.36 -10.15 -13.27
N ALA A 71 1.56 -9.09 -13.27
CA ALA A 71 1.44 -8.16 -12.14
C ALA A 71 1.04 -8.83 -10.82
N GLU A 72 0.35 -9.97 -10.86
CA GLU A 72 -0.03 -10.76 -9.69
C GLU A 72 1.15 -11.29 -8.86
N TYR A 73 2.36 -11.35 -9.44
CA TYR A 73 3.59 -11.69 -8.72
C TYR A 73 4.23 -10.47 -8.05
N ASP A 74 3.74 -9.26 -8.31
CA ASP A 74 4.22 -8.05 -7.67
C ASP A 74 3.65 -7.95 -6.25
N SER A 75 4.52 -7.88 -5.24
CA SER A 75 4.11 -7.75 -3.84
C SER A 75 3.33 -6.46 -3.58
N ARG A 76 3.56 -5.39 -4.35
CA ARG A 76 2.82 -4.13 -4.25
C ARG A 76 1.35 -4.29 -4.65
N VAL A 77 1.05 -5.10 -5.66
CA VAL A 77 -0.33 -5.41 -6.07
C VAL A 77 -1.07 -6.19 -4.99
N LYS A 78 -0.38 -7.12 -4.31
CA LYS A 78 -0.96 -7.87 -3.19
C LYS A 78 -1.13 -7.04 -1.94
N ALA A 79 -0.29 -6.02 -1.74
CA ALA A 79 -0.31 -5.17 -0.56
C ALA A 79 -1.40 -4.10 -0.61
N MET A 80 -1.83 -3.69 -1.80
CA MET A 80 -2.88 -2.69 -1.98
C MET A 80 -3.92 -3.17 -3.00
N GLU A 81 -5.19 -3.14 -2.58
CA GLU A 81 -6.35 -3.38 -3.44
C GLU A 81 -7.16 -2.11 -3.54
N VAL A 82 -7.66 -1.80 -4.74
CA VAL A 82 -8.50 -0.62 -4.99
C VAL A 82 -9.82 -1.07 -5.59
N ASP A 83 -10.92 -0.68 -4.97
CA ASP A 83 -12.26 -0.85 -5.49
C ASP A 83 -12.97 0.50 -5.49
N GLU A 84 -13.22 1.05 -6.66
CA GLU A 84 -13.81 2.37 -6.80
C GLU A 84 -15.30 2.40 -6.43
N ARG A 85 -15.99 1.27 -6.52
CA ARG A 85 -17.44 1.16 -6.27
C ARG A 85 -17.80 -0.16 -5.62
N PRO A 86 -17.49 -0.35 -4.32
CA PRO A 86 -17.92 -1.55 -3.62
C PRO A 86 -19.46 -1.61 -3.54
N THR A 87 -19.98 -2.83 -3.55
CA THR A 87 -21.42 -3.11 -3.62
C THR A 87 -21.96 -3.86 -2.40
N GLU A 88 -21.12 -4.18 -1.44
CA GLU A 88 -21.49 -4.90 -0.23
C GLU A 88 -22.50 -4.12 0.61
N THR A 89 -23.35 -4.85 1.33
CA THR A 89 -24.33 -4.29 2.25
C THR A 89 -24.16 -4.89 3.65
N TYR A 90 -24.67 -4.21 4.69
CA TYR A 90 -24.60 -4.73 6.05
C TYR A 90 -25.43 -5.99 6.24
N THR A 91 -26.37 -6.29 5.37
CA THR A 91 -27.16 -7.54 5.40
C THR A 91 -26.31 -8.78 5.09
N ASP A 92 -25.16 -8.58 4.43
CA ASP A 92 -24.20 -9.65 4.17
C ASP A 92 -23.40 -10.05 5.44
N ILE A 93 -23.56 -9.31 6.53
CA ILE A 93 -22.84 -9.48 7.78
C ILE A 93 -23.82 -9.88 8.87
N GLY A 94 -23.62 -11.06 9.46
CA GLY A 94 -24.43 -11.54 10.58
C GLY A 94 -23.83 -11.22 11.95
N GLY A 95 -24.68 -10.87 12.93
CA GLY A 95 -24.30 -10.85 14.34
C GLY A 95 -23.43 -9.68 14.81
N LEU A 96 -23.29 -8.60 14.03
CA LEU A 96 -22.46 -7.43 14.35
C LEU A 96 -23.26 -6.12 14.43
N ASP A 97 -24.50 -6.14 14.82
CA ASP A 97 -25.40 -4.97 14.78
C ASP A 97 -24.87 -3.79 15.58
N LYS A 98 -24.33 -4.02 16.76
CA LYS A 98 -23.74 -2.97 17.60
C LYS A 98 -22.49 -2.37 16.96
N GLN A 99 -21.63 -3.19 16.41
CA GLN A 99 -20.41 -2.77 15.73
C GLN A 99 -20.72 -1.98 14.46
N ILE A 100 -21.76 -2.38 13.72
CA ILE A 100 -22.25 -1.64 12.56
C ILE A 100 -22.75 -0.26 12.99
N GLU A 101 -23.54 -0.16 14.06
CA GLU A 101 -24.04 1.09 14.59
C GLU A 101 -22.89 2.03 15.00
N GLU A 102 -21.91 1.55 15.75
CA GLU A 102 -20.73 2.31 16.15
C GLU A 102 -19.93 2.81 14.95
N LEU A 103 -19.76 1.97 13.93
CA LEU A 103 -19.02 2.33 12.72
C LEU A 103 -19.77 3.35 11.87
N VAL A 104 -21.10 3.24 11.77
CA VAL A 104 -21.95 4.22 11.10
C VAL A 104 -21.82 5.59 11.76
N GLU A 105 -21.87 5.65 13.08
CA GLU A 105 -21.71 6.92 13.81
C GLU A 105 -20.33 7.55 13.64
N ALA A 106 -19.27 6.72 13.63
CA ALA A 106 -17.89 7.21 13.55
C ALA A 106 -17.44 7.59 12.13
N ILE A 107 -17.92 6.88 11.12
CA ILE A 107 -17.40 6.98 9.74
C ILE A 107 -18.48 7.46 8.77
N VAL A 108 -19.61 6.77 8.72
CA VAL A 108 -20.63 7.00 7.67
C VAL A 108 -21.32 8.35 7.82
N LEU A 109 -21.79 8.68 9.01
CA LEU A 109 -22.48 9.96 9.26
C LEU A 109 -21.58 11.17 9.02
N PRO A 110 -20.32 11.22 9.49
CA PRO A 110 -19.41 12.31 9.17
C PRO A 110 -19.14 12.48 7.68
N MET A 111 -19.07 11.40 6.92
CA MET A 111 -18.86 11.44 5.48
C MET A 111 -20.09 11.92 4.72
N GLN A 112 -21.28 11.46 5.11
CA GLN A 112 -22.53 11.82 4.44
C GLN A 112 -23.03 13.23 4.82
N GLN A 113 -22.74 13.68 6.03
CA GLN A 113 -23.20 14.94 6.59
C GLN A 113 -22.07 15.92 6.92
N GLU A 114 -21.06 15.95 6.09
CA GLU A 114 -19.85 16.75 6.28
C GLU A 114 -20.15 18.22 6.59
N GLN A 115 -21.06 18.83 5.83
CA GLN A 115 -21.42 20.23 5.99
C GLN A 115 -22.08 20.50 7.35
N LYS A 116 -22.88 19.56 7.83
CA LYS A 116 -23.55 19.68 9.13
C LYS A 116 -22.55 19.65 10.29
N PHE A 117 -21.53 18.78 10.21
CA PHE A 117 -20.45 18.74 11.18
C PHE A 117 -19.61 20.02 11.18
N LYS A 118 -19.31 20.56 9.98
CA LYS A 118 -18.61 21.84 9.83
C LYS A 118 -19.39 23.00 10.45
N ASN A 119 -20.71 23.08 10.20
CA ASN A 119 -21.57 24.12 10.73
C ASN A 119 -21.69 24.10 12.25
N LEU A 120 -21.61 22.90 12.86
CA LEU A 120 -21.64 22.72 14.32
C LEU A 120 -20.27 22.88 14.98
N GLY A 121 -19.21 23.05 14.19
CA GLY A 121 -17.83 23.11 14.71
C GLY A 121 -17.31 21.80 15.29
N ILE A 122 -17.95 20.67 14.98
CA ILE A 122 -17.57 19.36 15.43
C ILE A 122 -16.51 18.79 14.48
N LYS A 123 -15.35 18.40 15.03
CA LYS A 123 -14.33 17.66 14.28
C LYS A 123 -14.62 16.17 14.37
N PRO A 124 -15.02 15.51 13.27
CA PRO A 124 -15.22 14.07 13.28
C PRO A 124 -13.89 13.33 13.44
N PRO A 125 -13.88 12.10 13.99
CA PRO A 125 -12.67 11.29 14.04
C PRO A 125 -12.15 10.99 12.62
N LYS A 126 -10.83 10.90 12.48
CA LYS A 126 -10.19 10.57 11.19
C LYS A 126 -10.33 9.11 10.81
N GLY A 127 -10.63 8.24 11.78
CA GLY A 127 -10.74 6.81 11.55
C GLY A 127 -11.29 6.04 12.73
N ALA A 128 -11.32 4.73 12.58
CA ALA A 128 -11.75 3.78 13.58
C ALA A 128 -10.82 2.57 13.62
N LEU A 129 -10.66 1.99 14.80
CA LEU A 129 -9.93 0.75 15.00
C LEU A 129 -10.92 -0.37 15.30
N MET A 130 -10.90 -1.42 14.49
CA MET A 130 -11.66 -2.64 14.72
C MET A 130 -10.76 -3.74 15.26
N TYR A 131 -11.19 -4.41 16.30
CA TYR A 131 -10.44 -5.50 16.88
C TYR A 131 -11.34 -6.70 17.19
N GLY A 132 -10.77 -7.88 17.18
CA GLY A 132 -11.48 -9.12 17.43
C GLY A 132 -10.82 -10.30 16.72
N PRO A 133 -11.30 -11.53 16.96
CA PRO A 133 -10.74 -12.71 16.35
C PRO A 133 -10.89 -12.68 14.81
N PRO A 134 -10.05 -13.43 14.08
CA PRO A 134 -10.17 -13.54 12.63
C PRO A 134 -11.52 -14.16 12.22
N GLY A 135 -12.02 -13.82 11.05
CA GLY A 135 -13.27 -14.35 10.51
C GLY A 135 -14.54 -13.68 11.05
N THR A 136 -14.44 -12.55 11.74
CA THR A 136 -15.60 -11.80 12.27
C THR A 136 -16.23 -10.81 11.28
N GLY A 137 -15.76 -10.76 10.04
CA GLY A 137 -16.34 -9.92 9.00
C GLY A 137 -15.83 -8.47 8.99
N LYS A 138 -14.68 -8.17 9.59
CA LYS A 138 -14.09 -6.81 9.62
C LYS A 138 -13.89 -6.21 8.24
N THR A 139 -13.39 -6.99 7.29
CA THR A 139 -13.21 -6.55 5.90
C THR A 139 -14.54 -6.22 5.23
N LEU A 140 -15.57 -7.04 5.41
CA LEU A 140 -16.90 -6.81 4.87
C LEU A 140 -17.55 -5.56 5.46
N LEU A 141 -17.34 -5.29 6.75
CA LEU A 141 -17.81 -4.05 7.39
C LEU A 141 -17.20 -2.81 6.74
N ALA A 142 -15.90 -2.80 6.51
CA ALA A 142 -15.21 -1.68 5.86
C ALA A 142 -15.71 -1.46 4.43
N ARG A 143 -15.89 -2.53 3.66
CA ARG A 143 -16.43 -2.47 2.30
C ARG A 143 -17.89 -1.97 2.28
N ALA A 144 -18.71 -2.43 3.20
CA ALA A 144 -20.09 -1.97 3.32
C ALA A 144 -20.17 -0.49 3.70
N CYS A 145 -19.29 0.01 4.57
CA CYS A 145 -19.17 1.45 4.85
C CYS A 145 -18.83 2.25 3.59
N ALA A 146 -17.86 1.78 2.81
CA ALA A 146 -17.48 2.43 1.57
C ALA A 146 -18.63 2.43 0.55
N ALA A 147 -19.36 1.33 0.43
CA ALA A 147 -20.53 1.25 -0.44
C ALA A 147 -21.63 2.23 -0.01
N GLN A 148 -21.92 2.32 1.26
CA GLN A 148 -22.97 3.21 1.79
C GLN A 148 -22.62 4.70 1.62
N THR A 149 -21.35 5.07 1.66
CA THR A 149 -20.88 6.43 1.48
C THR A 149 -20.55 6.78 0.03
N ASN A 150 -20.72 5.84 -0.91
CA ASN A 150 -20.27 5.96 -2.29
C ASN A 150 -18.77 6.31 -2.39
N ALA A 151 -17.98 5.80 -1.46
CA ALA A 151 -16.56 6.07 -1.35
C ALA A 151 -15.75 5.03 -2.12
N CYS A 152 -14.58 5.46 -2.60
CA CYS A 152 -13.55 4.54 -3.08
C CYS A 152 -12.99 3.76 -1.90
N TYR A 153 -12.82 2.46 -2.07
CA TYR A 153 -12.25 1.57 -1.06
C TYR A 153 -10.82 1.20 -1.44
N LEU A 154 -9.89 1.52 -0.53
CA LEU A 154 -8.49 1.12 -0.67
C LEU A 154 -8.13 0.21 0.51
N LYS A 155 -7.63 -0.98 0.22
CA LYS A 155 -7.18 -1.92 1.22
C LYS A 155 -5.66 -2.03 1.23
N LEU A 156 -5.06 -1.87 2.40
CA LEU A 156 -3.65 -2.17 2.66
C LEU A 156 -3.55 -3.40 3.56
N ALA A 157 -2.70 -4.34 3.21
CA ALA A 157 -2.42 -5.53 4.01
C ALA A 157 -1.11 -5.33 4.78
N GLY A 158 -1.20 -5.24 6.11
CA GLY A 158 -0.05 -5.00 6.99
C GLY A 158 1.11 -5.97 6.77
N PRO A 159 0.90 -7.29 6.77
CA PRO A 159 1.96 -8.26 6.52
C PRO A 159 2.66 -8.08 5.17
N SER A 160 1.91 -7.75 4.13
CA SER A 160 2.48 -7.51 2.80
C SER A 160 3.33 -6.25 2.74
N LEU A 161 2.98 -5.22 3.51
CA LEU A 161 3.76 -3.98 3.59
C LEU A 161 5.15 -4.21 4.20
N VAL A 162 5.27 -5.09 5.19
CA VAL A 162 6.56 -5.38 5.83
C VAL A 162 7.42 -6.37 5.06
N GLN A 163 6.84 -7.13 4.15
CA GLN A 163 7.55 -8.06 3.27
C GLN A 163 8.14 -7.40 2.02
N MET A 164 7.88 -6.12 1.81
CA MET A 164 8.39 -5.36 0.69
C MET A 164 9.88 -5.02 0.82
N PHE A 165 10.47 -4.57 -0.28
CA PHE A 165 11.82 -4.02 -0.28
C PHE A 165 11.93 -2.78 0.61
N ILE A 166 13.17 -2.42 0.98
CA ILE A 166 13.45 -1.26 1.82
C ILE A 166 12.81 0.01 1.23
N GLY A 167 12.01 0.67 2.05
CA GLY A 167 11.33 1.91 1.70
C GLY A 167 10.07 1.75 0.87
N ASP A 168 9.80 0.58 0.28
CA ASP A 168 8.62 0.37 -0.57
C ASP A 168 7.32 0.34 0.25
N GLY A 169 7.37 -0.19 1.47
CA GLY A 169 6.22 -0.17 2.38
C GLY A 169 5.78 1.24 2.74
N ALA A 170 6.70 2.09 3.14
CA ALA A 170 6.44 3.50 3.46
C ALA A 170 5.97 4.28 2.22
N LYS A 171 6.58 4.04 1.06
CA LYS A 171 6.16 4.64 -0.20
C LYS A 171 4.74 4.23 -0.57
N LEU A 172 4.38 2.97 -0.43
CA LEU A 172 3.03 2.49 -0.74
C LEU A 172 1.97 3.11 0.17
N VAL A 173 2.26 3.27 1.46
CA VAL A 173 1.39 4.00 2.39
C VAL A 173 1.18 5.42 1.90
N ARG A 174 2.23 6.13 1.53
CA ARG A 174 2.16 7.49 0.97
C ARG A 174 1.33 7.54 -0.30
N ASP A 175 1.58 6.64 -1.23
CA ASP A 175 0.86 6.55 -2.51
C ASP A 175 -0.63 6.24 -2.30
N ALA A 176 -0.97 5.40 -1.32
CA ALA A 176 -2.36 5.09 -0.98
C ALA A 176 -3.11 6.33 -0.47
N PHE A 177 -2.50 7.14 0.39
CA PHE A 177 -3.13 8.38 0.87
C PHE A 177 -3.24 9.44 -0.23
N GLU A 178 -2.27 9.55 -1.12
CA GLU A 178 -2.36 10.43 -2.29
C GLU A 178 -3.50 10.01 -3.22
N LEU A 179 -3.61 8.72 -3.50
CA LEU A 179 -4.71 8.18 -4.31
C LEU A 179 -6.06 8.40 -3.65
N ALA A 180 -6.15 8.25 -2.33
CA ALA A 180 -7.37 8.54 -1.59
C ALA A 180 -7.79 10.01 -1.70
N LYS A 181 -6.83 10.93 -1.69
CA LYS A 181 -7.10 12.37 -1.90
C LYS A 181 -7.65 12.66 -3.31
N GLU A 182 -7.09 12.02 -4.33
CA GLU A 182 -7.55 12.15 -5.70
C GLU A 182 -8.94 11.58 -5.92
N LYS A 183 -9.24 10.45 -5.27
CA LYS A 183 -10.50 9.71 -5.39
C LYS A 183 -11.48 9.97 -4.25
N SER A 184 -11.34 11.08 -3.53
CA SER A 184 -12.24 11.44 -2.44
C SER A 184 -13.71 11.54 -2.94
N PRO A 185 -14.71 11.03 -2.18
CA PRO A 185 -14.61 10.40 -0.87
C PRO A 185 -13.96 9.01 -0.92
N ALA A 186 -13.12 8.70 0.06
CA ALA A 186 -12.39 7.44 0.11
C ALA A 186 -12.30 6.87 1.54
N ILE A 187 -12.28 5.56 1.63
CA ILE A 187 -11.99 4.81 2.85
C ILE A 187 -10.74 3.98 2.64
N ILE A 188 -9.75 4.17 3.48
CA ILE A 188 -8.56 3.34 3.53
C ILE A 188 -8.73 2.31 4.63
N PHE A 189 -8.73 1.04 4.27
CA PHE A 189 -8.79 -0.08 5.21
C PHE A 189 -7.41 -0.71 5.35
N ILE A 190 -6.89 -0.76 6.57
CA ILE A 190 -5.59 -1.37 6.87
C ILE A 190 -5.84 -2.63 7.66
N ASP A 191 -5.71 -3.77 6.99
CA ASP A 191 -5.90 -5.08 7.63
C ASP A 191 -4.61 -5.52 8.33
N GLU A 192 -4.79 -6.20 9.46
CA GLU A 192 -3.68 -6.72 10.27
C GLU A 192 -2.63 -5.65 10.59
N ILE A 193 -3.08 -4.50 11.09
CA ILE A 193 -2.22 -3.34 11.39
C ILE A 193 -1.16 -3.65 12.44
N ASP A 194 -1.35 -4.67 13.27
CA ASP A 194 -0.37 -5.13 14.24
C ASP A 194 0.95 -5.58 13.60
N ALA A 195 0.94 -5.97 12.33
CA ALA A 195 2.17 -6.30 11.59
C ALA A 195 3.15 -5.13 11.49
N ILE A 196 2.64 -3.88 11.43
CA ILE A 196 3.45 -2.66 11.33
C ILE A 196 3.39 -1.80 12.59
N GLY A 197 2.36 -1.96 13.42
CA GLY A 197 2.07 -1.13 14.58
C GLY A 197 2.36 -1.76 15.93
N THR A 198 3.19 -2.80 15.99
CA THR A 198 3.55 -3.48 17.24
C THR A 198 4.48 -2.62 18.10
N LYS A 199 4.26 -2.62 19.43
CA LYS A 199 5.25 -2.12 20.39
C LYS A 199 6.56 -2.88 20.21
N ARG A 200 7.65 -2.18 19.96
CA ARG A 200 8.95 -2.80 19.77
C ARG A 200 9.91 -2.30 20.84
N PHE A 201 10.51 -3.27 21.51
CA PHE A 201 11.66 -3.05 22.38
C PHE A 201 12.91 -3.12 21.48
N ASP A 202 13.85 -2.18 21.70
CA ASP A 202 15.10 -2.00 20.97
C ASP A 202 15.69 -3.27 20.36
N SER A 203 15.47 -3.48 19.07
CA SER A 203 16.18 -4.51 18.32
C SER A 203 16.91 -3.88 17.12
N ASP A 204 18.22 -4.08 17.08
CA ASP A 204 19.10 -3.56 16.03
C ASP A 204 18.96 -4.29 14.68
N LYS A 205 17.91 -5.06 14.50
CA LYS A 205 17.69 -5.82 13.25
C LYS A 205 17.18 -4.94 12.13
N SER A 206 17.76 -5.05 10.96
CA SER A 206 17.38 -4.25 9.77
C SER A 206 15.90 -4.36 9.40
N GLY A 207 15.27 -5.51 9.64
CA GLY A 207 13.84 -5.71 9.41
C GLY A 207 12.96 -4.85 10.31
N ASP A 208 13.37 -4.61 11.55
CA ASP A 208 12.61 -3.79 12.48
C ASP A 208 12.64 -2.30 12.10
N ARG A 209 13.73 -1.83 11.48
CA ARG A 209 13.83 -0.46 10.98
C ARG A 209 12.86 -0.18 9.85
N GLU A 210 12.65 -1.16 8.95
CA GLU A 210 11.69 -1.02 7.85
C GLU A 210 10.24 -0.99 8.35
N VAL A 211 9.92 -1.81 9.34
CA VAL A 211 8.61 -1.79 9.97
C VAL A 211 8.36 -0.46 10.69
N GLN A 212 9.34 0.05 11.43
CA GLN A 212 9.26 1.35 12.06
C GLN A 212 9.10 2.49 11.06
N ARG A 213 9.81 2.44 9.94
CA ARG A 213 9.69 3.43 8.87
C ARG A 213 8.29 3.45 8.26
N THR A 214 7.73 2.28 8.00
CA THR A 214 6.35 2.15 7.49
C THR A 214 5.34 2.67 8.50
N MET A 215 5.49 2.35 9.78
CA MET A 215 4.65 2.86 10.84
C MET A 215 4.73 4.39 10.99
N LEU A 216 5.93 4.96 10.94
CA LEU A 216 6.14 6.41 11.01
C LEU A 216 5.49 7.12 9.83
N GLU A 217 5.60 6.56 8.63
CA GLU A 217 4.92 7.10 7.45
C GLU A 217 3.40 7.06 7.62
N LEU A 218 2.85 5.95 8.14
CA LEU A 218 1.43 5.85 8.43
C LEU A 218 0.97 6.92 9.43
N LEU A 219 1.69 7.11 10.54
CA LEU A 219 1.39 8.13 11.53
C LEU A 219 1.48 9.54 10.93
N ASN A 220 2.49 9.81 10.12
CA ASN A 220 2.63 11.09 9.42
C ASN A 220 1.46 11.36 8.48
N GLN A 221 1.00 10.37 7.75
CA GLN A 221 -0.16 10.53 6.88
C GLN A 221 -1.45 10.73 7.68
N LEU A 222 -1.65 10.01 8.78
CA LEU A 222 -2.80 10.17 9.67
C LEU A 222 -2.85 11.57 10.30
N ASP A 223 -1.70 12.11 10.69
CA ASP A 223 -1.61 13.46 11.24
C ASP A 223 -1.70 14.56 10.17
N GLY A 224 -1.28 14.25 8.96
CA GLY A 224 -1.10 15.21 7.88
C GLY A 224 -2.36 15.53 7.07
N PHE A 225 -3.40 14.69 7.08
CA PHE A 225 -4.63 15.04 6.39
C PHE A 225 -5.61 15.78 7.29
N SER A 226 -6.27 16.78 6.72
CA SER A 226 -7.30 17.54 7.45
C SER A 226 -8.65 16.80 7.45
N SER A 227 -9.47 17.09 8.47
CA SER A 227 -10.85 16.59 8.52
C SER A 227 -11.72 17.06 7.35
N ASP A 228 -11.27 18.08 6.61
CA ASP A 228 -11.95 18.61 5.42
C ASP A 228 -11.74 17.73 4.18
N GLN A 229 -10.73 16.90 4.18
CA GLN A 229 -10.54 15.88 3.16
C GLN A 229 -11.46 14.71 3.49
N ASN A 230 -12.39 14.39 2.63
CA ASN A 230 -13.39 13.33 2.86
C ASN A 230 -12.76 11.94 2.75
N ILE A 231 -11.79 11.69 3.61
CA ILE A 231 -11.03 10.46 3.74
C ILE A 231 -11.17 9.93 5.16
N LYS A 232 -11.45 8.65 5.30
CA LYS A 232 -11.47 7.96 6.58
C LYS A 232 -10.58 6.73 6.54
N VAL A 233 -9.98 6.40 7.68
CA VAL A 233 -9.13 5.24 7.84
C VAL A 233 -9.78 4.26 8.80
N ILE A 234 -9.93 3.02 8.38
CA ILE A 234 -10.40 1.93 9.22
C ILE A 234 -9.25 0.93 9.34
N ALA A 235 -8.75 0.73 10.54
CA ALA A 235 -7.72 -0.26 10.81
C ALA A 235 -8.32 -1.49 11.50
N ALA A 236 -7.80 -2.66 11.22
CA ALA A 236 -8.23 -3.90 11.83
C ALA A 236 -7.04 -4.65 12.43
N THR A 237 -7.26 -5.23 13.61
CA THR A 237 -6.26 -6.09 14.26
C THR A 237 -6.94 -7.23 15.01
N ASN A 238 -6.23 -8.35 15.12
CA ASN A 238 -6.61 -9.45 16.00
C ASN A 238 -5.98 -9.32 17.39
N ARG A 239 -5.02 -8.41 17.56
CA ARG A 239 -4.19 -8.31 18.76
C ARG A 239 -4.00 -6.85 19.17
N ILE A 240 -5.03 -6.30 19.81
CA ILE A 240 -5.00 -4.93 20.31
C ILE A 240 -3.98 -4.72 21.44
N ASP A 241 -3.66 -5.78 22.19
CA ASP A 241 -2.75 -5.78 23.33
C ASP A 241 -1.30 -5.43 22.96
N ILE A 242 -0.90 -5.74 21.73
CA ILE A 242 0.48 -5.52 21.24
C ILE A 242 0.64 -4.26 20.41
N LEU A 243 -0.44 -3.55 20.10
CA LEU A 243 -0.38 -2.31 19.33
C LEU A 243 0.36 -1.20 20.06
N ASP A 244 1.08 -0.39 19.29
CA ASP A 244 1.69 0.82 19.79
C ASP A 244 0.60 1.85 20.16
N PRO A 245 0.65 2.46 21.35
CA PRO A 245 -0.33 3.47 21.77
C PRO A 245 -0.43 4.69 20.86
N ALA A 246 0.57 4.93 20.01
CA ALA A 246 0.57 6.03 19.05
C ALA A 246 -0.44 5.84 17.91
N LEU A 247 -0.87 4.61 17.67
CA LEU A 247 -1.89 4.29 16.69
C LEU A 247 -3.29 4.41 17.31
#